data_0a80224d30f524f0d0000eb51cb37629
#
_entry.id   0a80224d30f524f0d0000eb51cb37629
#
_cell.length_a   1.000
_cell.length_b   1.000
_cell.length_c   1.000
_cell.angle_alpha   90.00
_cell.angle_beta   90.00
_cell.angle_gamma   90.00
#
_symmetry.space_group_name_H-M   'P 1'
#
loop_
_entity.id
_entity.type
_entity.pdbx_description
1 polymer ?
#
loop_
_entity_poly.entity_id
_entity_poly.type
_entity_poly.pdbx_seq_one_letter_code
_entity_poly.pdbx_strand_id
1 'polypeptide(L)'
;MLHIYDQYFDGSDLTLLNSFFIKAKKDKAGWTSPYIVMVARDNSTGEKVRCEIENPEYIYFVAKDPQSITHHYDYIERDKVIPVKCNNGELLKSIAENTGNIEYFYNNIKSRDFGANTKLHTCNTVFLSDMELSDHYRFWFSRRFPNEIRVPPTKAYFDIEVDISEIAGDFPEPGEAPVSAVTYIFGDNIYTYILRDPRNVLVEQFEMECRNNGLDGELFSLIRSTVGGNDKVKHFGLENMKWHPLFFDDEKELLHSLFDKVNEDKPDFMLAWNMAFDLPYIIARIEDQFGEKASDYICHPDFYTKECYYYVDERAGQALAERGDYAQISSYTVYLDQMIQFASRRKGQAAYQSNKLNDIGQQVAGVAKLDYHHITRDIGELPFKDFKTYIFYNVVDVIVQVCIEKETGDIDYVYNTTVDTNTRYAKAHRQTVYLNNQRVKIYYNDGFVHGNNINKFKEKPKEKFPGAFVADPNLIGDFAKIKINGQPVLLFDNSVDFDFSSLYPSIIREFNLSAPTQIGMIKFNDEALSGAKFIEDIATDDSITFCHKWFNMPNVEEMVDIIKMNTPRIQTKKPFMAYTDGILGEVEPDTYTTINMFRHSDAEAESMFIAKELSKGELEDGERV
;
A
#
# COMPACT_ATOMS: atom_id res chain seq x y z
N MET A 1 -7.68 6.18 -25.77
CA MET A 1 -6.58 5.76 -24.87
C MET A 1 -6.28 4.27 -24.97
N LEU A 2 -7.23 3.38 -25.07
CA LEU A 2 -6.95 1.94 -25.21
C LEU A 2 -5.98 1.63 -26.36
N HIS A 3 -6.06 2.37 -27.46
CA HIS A 3 -5.17 2.21 -28.63
C HIS A 3 -3.72 2.65 -28.40
N ILE A 4 -3.42 3.41 -27.34
CA ILE A 4 -2.02 3.79 -27.06
C ILE A 4 -1.20 2.57 -26.69
N TYR A 5 -1.81 1.59 -26.02
CA TYR A 5 -1.13 0.36 -25.63
C TYR A 5 -0.86 -0.57 -26.82
N ASP A 6 -1.70 -0.51 -27.86
CA ASP A 6 -1.52 -1.33 -29.07
C ASP A 6 -0.27 -0.93 -29.86
N GLN A 7 0.27 0.29 -29.63
CA GLN A 7 1.53 0.76 -30.23
C GLN A 7 2.78 0.22 -29.54
N TYR A 8 2.65 -0.13 -28.26
CA TYR A 8 3.78 -0.52 -27.41
C TYR A 8 3.75 -1.98 -27.01
N PHE A 9 2.57 -2.57 -26.94
CA PHE A 9 2.37 -3.93 -26.46
C PHE A 9 1.65 -4.73 -27.53
N ASP A 10 2.34 -5.72 -28.05
CA ASP A 10 1.79 -6.72 -28.96
C ASP A 10 1.54 -8.00 -28.15
N GLY A 11 0.30 -8.22 -27.75
CA GLY A 11 -0.08 -9.38 -26.95
C GLY A 11 -1.52 -9.29 -26.46
N SER A 12 -2.17 -10.43 -26.35
CA SER A 12 -3.57 -10.54 -25.89
C SER A 12 -3.70 -10.74 -24.38
N ASP A 13 -2.66 -11.29 -23.73
CA ASP A 13 -2.68 -11.64 -22.31
C ASP A 13 -1.42 -11.12 -21.60
N LEU A 14 -1.48 -9.86 -21.18
CA LEU A 14 -0.40 -9.17 -20.52
C LEU A 14 -0.72 -8.88 -19.05
N THR A 15 0.24 -9.12 -18.17
CA THR A 15 0.20 -8.67 -16.77
C THR A 15 1.12 -7.46 -16.57
N LEU A 16 0.58 -6.37 -16.06
CA LEU A 16 1.38 -5.20 -15.72
C LEU A 16 2.18 -5.45 -14.45
N LEU A 17 3.50 -5.50 -14.59
CA LEU A 17 4.42 -5.69 -13.47
C LEU A 17 4.75 -4.38 -12.77
N ASN A 18 5.11 -3.33 -13.52
CA ASN A 18 5.53 -2.06 -12.94
C ASN A 18 5.01 -0.87 -13.73
N SER A 19 4.83 0.26 -13.05
CA SER A 19 4.64 1.56 -13.68
C SER A 19 5.10 2.68 -12.75
N PHE A 20 5.78 3.67 -13.30
CA PHE A 20 6.19 4.85 -12.55
C PHE A 20 6.28 6.07 -13.48
N PHE A 21 6.18 7.25 -12.87
CA PHE A 21 6.20 8.52 -13.57
C PHE A 21 7.54 9.23 -13.34
N ILE A 22 8.19 9.60 -14.45
CA ILE A 22 9.40 10.42 -14.46
C ILE A 22 8.99 11.85 -14.77
N LYS A 23 9.22 12.74 -13.81
CA LYS A 23 8.90 14.16 -13.95
C LYS A 23 9.89 14.85 -14.88
N ALA A 24 9.42 15.89 -15.59
CA ALA A 24 10.33 16.79 -16.29
C ALA A 24 11.34 17.39 -15.31
N LYS A 25 12.61 17.38 -15.68
CA LYS A 25 13.72 17.96 -14.92
C LYS A 25 14.37 19.07 -15.75
N LYS A 26 14.92 20.08 -15.10
CA LYS A 26 15.71 21.12 -15.75
C LYS A 26 17.18 20.72 -15.68
N ASP A 27 17.79 20.51 -16.78
CA ASP A 27 19.23 20.28 -16.91
C ASP A 27 19.95 21.42 -17.62
N LYS A 28 21.24 21.25 -17.96
CA LYS A 28 22.05 22.25 -18.67
C LYS A 28 21.56 22.50 -20.10
N ALA A 29 20.88 21.51 -20.72
CA ALA A 29 20.37 21.59 -22.08
C ALA A 29 18.94 22.17 -22.14
N GLY A 30 18.22 22.23 -21.00
CA GLY A 30 16.85 22.73 -20.92
C GLY A 30 15.95 21.88 -20.03
N TRP A 31 14.65 21.82 -20.36
CA TRP A 31 13.71 20.92 -19.70
C TRP A 31 13.66 19.58 -20.42
N THR A 32 13.82 18.49 -19.67
CA THR A 32 13.55 17.14 -20.18
C THR A 32 12.05 16.91 -20.28
N SER A 33 11.64 16.02 -21.15
CA SER A 33 10.23 15.58 -21.21
C SER A 33 9.87 14.69 -20.01
N PRO A 34 8.62 14.75 -19.53
CA PRO A 34 8.12 13.78 -18.58
C PRO A 34 7.79 12.45 -19.29
N TYR A 35 7.95 11.33 -18.58
CA TYR A 35 7.64 10.00 -19.10
C TYR A 35 6.79 9.19 -18.11
N ILE A 36 5.91 8.36 -18.64
CA ILE A 36 5.38 7.21 -17.91
C ILE A 36 6.07 5.96 -18.43
N VAL A 37 6.71 5.23 -17.52
CA VAL A 37 7.38 3.97 -17.81
C VAL A 37 6.50 2.83 -17.32
N MET A 38 6.30 1.82 -18.16
CA MET A 38 5.50 0.65 -17.84
C MET A 38 6.26 -0.61 -18.26
N VAL A 39 6.16 -1.64 -17.44
CA VAL A 39 6.71 -2.97 -17.71
C VAL A 39 5.60 -3.98 -17.57
N ALA A 40 5.38 -4.79 -18.58
CA ALA A 40 4.41 -5.87 -18.57
C ALA A 40 5.10 -7.21 -18.92
N ARG A 41 4.46 -8.30 -18.54
CA ARG A 41 4.86 -9.66 -18.90
C ARG A 41 3.76 -10.29 -19.75
N ASP A 42 4.15 -10.90 -20.85
CA ASP A 42 3.29 -11.79 -21.61
C ASP A 42 3.13 -13.11 -20.83
N ASN A 43 1.89 -13.45 -20.48
CA ASN A 43 1.60 -14.62 -19.66
C ASN A 43 1.77 -15.93 -20.42
N SER A 44 1.79 -15.92 -21.75
CA SER A 44 1.95 -17.11 -22.60
C SER A 44 3.42 -17.46 -22.83
N THR A 45 4.27 -16.44 -23.03
CA THR A 45 5.69 -16.64 -23.34
C THR A 45 6.59 -16.42 -22.13
N GLY A 46 6.14 -15.68 -21.12
CA GLY A 46 6.95 -15.21 -20.00
C GLY A 46 7.84 -14.01 -20.33
N GLU A 47 7.85 -13.57 -21.59
CA GLU A 47 8.67 -12.44 -22.02
C GLU A 47 8.18 -11.12 -21.42
N LYS A 48 9.12 -10.24 -21.13
CA LYS A 48 8.85 -8.91 -20.59
C LYS A 48 8.94 -7.86 -21.69
N VAL A 49 7.95 -7.00 -21.70
CA VAL A 49 7.85 -5.89 -22.64
C VAL A 49 7.78 -4.58 -21.87
N ARG A 50 8.34 -3.53 -22.44
CA ARG A 50 8.38 -2.18 -21.86
C ARG A 50 7.69 -1.17 -22.75
N CYS A 51 7.24 -0.10 -22.13
CA CYS A 51 6.65 1.05 -22.79
C CYS A 51 7.10 2.31 -22.06
N GLU A 52 7.65 3.27 -22.80
CA GLU A 52 8.08 4.58 -22.32
C GLU A 52 7.31 5.66 -23.10
N ILE A 53 6.28 6.22 -22.48
CA ILE A 53 5.39 7.19 -23.11
C ILE A 53 5.85 8.59 -22.72
N GLU A 54 6.37 9.32 -23.70
CA GLU A 54 6.75 10.71 -23.56
C GLU A 54 5.52 11.62 -23.51
N ASN A 55 5.58 12.68 -22.70
CA ASN A 55 4.49 13.64 -22.52
C ASN A 55 3.13 12.96 -22.27
N PRO A 56 3.01 12.13 -21.21
CA PRO A 56 1.84 11.30 -21.02
C PRO A 56 0.56 12.10 -20.88
N GLU A 57 -0.49 11.56 -21.46
CA GLU A 57 -1.82 12.16 -21.47
C GLU A 57 -2.63 11.71 -20.26
N TYR A 58 -3.57 12.55 -19.86
CA TYR A 58 -4.53 12.25 -18.80
C TYR A 58 -5.95 12.29 -19.37
N ILE A 59 -6.81 11.36 -18.94
CA ILE A 59 -8.24 11.38 -19.25
C ILE A 59 -9.03 11.58 -17.96
N TYR A 60 -9.84 12.61 -17.94
CA TYR A 60 -10.85 12.85 -16.93
C TYR A 60 -12.22 13.05 -17.58
N PHE A 61 -13.26 13.22 -16.80
CA PHE A 61 -14.60 13.35 -17.32
C PHE A 61 -15.24 14.64 -16.82
N VAL A 62 -16.10 15.24 -17.66
CA VAL A 62 -16.92 16.39 -17.30
C VAL A 62 -18.39 16.09 -17.56
N ALA A 63 -19.27 16.64 -16.75
CA ALA A 63 -20.70 16.49 -16.90
C ALA A 63 -21.19 17.06 -18.24
N LYS A 64 -22.06 16.33 -18.97
CA LYS A 64 -22.70 16.80 -20.19
C LYS A 64 -23.61 17.99 -19.92
N ASP A 65 -24.33 17.95 -18.82
CA ASP A 65 -25.18 19.03 -18.34
C ASP A 65 -24.70 19.49 -16.95
N PRO A 66 -23.84 20.53 -16.89
CA PRO A 66 -23.33 21.06 -15.64
C PRO A 66 -24.42 21.57 -14.68
N GLN A 67 -25.56 22.01 -15.21
CA GLN A 67 -26.66 22.58 -14.41
C GLN A 67 -27.42 21.50 -13.62
N SER A 68 -27.42 20.27 -14.13
CA SER A 68 -28.02 19.13 -13.41
C SER A 68 -27.20 18.66 -12.20
N ILE A 69 -25.94 19.10 -12.08
CA ILE A 69 -25.04 18.69 -11.01
C ILE A 69 -25.10 19.71 -9.88
N THR A 70 -25.92 19.44 -8.88
CA THR A 70 -26.17 20.38 -7.76
C THR A 70 -25.23 20.20 -6.59
N HIS A 71 -24.62 19.02 -6.45
CA HIS A 71 -23.72 18.68 -5.35
C HIS A 71 -22.61 17.73 -5.83
N HIS A 72 -21.70 17.39 -4.95
CA HIS A 72 -20.66 16.42 -5.26
C HIS A 72 -21.23 14.99 -5.25
N TYR A 73 -20.97 14.24 -6.32
CA TYR A 73 -21.31 12.84 -6.45
C TYR A 73 -20.07 11.95 -6.27
N ASP A 74 -20.20 10.87 -5.51
CA ASP A 74 -19.14 9.86 -5.39
C ASP A 74 -18.94 9.07 -6.69
N TYR A 75 -19.99 8.98 -7.52
CA TYR A 75 -19.97 8.39 -8.87
C TYR A 75 -21.14 8.95 -9.70
N ILE A 76 -21.00 8.88 -11.02
CA ILE A 76 -22.03 9.30 -11.98
C ILE A 76 -22.12 8.30 -13.13
N GLU A 77 -23.29 8.13 -13.71
CA GLU A 77 -23.47 7.27 -14.89
C GLU A 77 -22.60 7.79 -16.05
N ARG A 78 -21.91 6.86 -16.71
CA ARG A 78 -20.94 7.20 -17.76
C ARG A 78 -21.58 7.89 -18.98
N ASP A 79 -22.86 7.64 -19.24
CA ASP A 79 -23.61 8.30 -20.30
C ASP A 79 -23.92 9.78 -20.00
N LYS A 80 -23.85 10.22 -18.74
CA LYS A 80 -24.04 11.62 -18.32
C LYS A 80 -22.78 12.46 -18.39
N VAL A 81 -21.64 11.87 -18.70
CA VAL A 81 -20.35 12.57 -18.78
C VAL A 81 -19.69 12.40 -20.14
N ILE A 82 -18.76 13.29 -20.47
CA ILE A 82 -17.88 13.19 -21.63
C ILE A 82 -16.43 13.08 -21.20
N PRO A 83 -15.62 12.22 -21.84
CA PRO A 83 -14.19 12.15 -21.57
C PRO A 83 -13.48 13.37 -22.17
N VAL A 84 -12.60 13.97 -21.39
CA VAL A 84 -11.67 15.01 -21.82
C VAL A 84 -10.25 14.48 -21.74
N LYS A 85 -9.52 14.61 -22.83
CA LYS A 85 -8.13 14.18 -22.95
C LYS A 85 -7.23 15.40 -23.01
N CYS A 86 -6.18 15.44 -22.19
CA CYS A 86 -5.22 16.52 -22.19
C CYS A 86 -3.81 15.99 -21.86
N ASN A 87 -2.79 16.79 -22.11
CA ASN A 87 -1.44 16.50 -21.59
C ASN A 87 -1.48 16.56 -20.06
N ASN A 88 -0.83 15.62 -19.38
CA ASN A 88 -0.81 15.59 -17.91
C ASN A 88 -0.29 16.89 -17.28
N GLY A 89 0.70 17.54 -17.89
CA GLY A 89 1.20 18.84 -17.44
C GLY A 89 0.19 19.98 -17.53
N GLU A 90 -0.88 19.83 -18.34
CA GLU A 90 -1.93 20.83 -18.55
C GLU A 90 -3.26 20.47 -17.87
N LEU A 91 -3.29 19.39 -17.06
CA LEU A 91 -4.52 18.86 -16.47
C LEU A 91 -5.33 19.94 -15.73
N LEU A 92 -4.73 20.70 -14.83
CA LEU A 92 -5.43 21.75 -14.06
C LEU A 92 -5.94 22.88 -14.95
N LYS A 93 -5.19 23.27 -15.97
CA LYS A 93 -5.61 24.25 -16.95
C LYS A 93 -6.81 23.73 -17.77
N SER A 94 -6.74 22.50 -18.23
CA SER A 94 -7.82 21.85 -18.96
C SER A 94 -9.10 21.75 -18.11
N ILE A 95 -9.00 21.39 -16.82
CA ILE A 95 -10.13 21.39 -15.89
C ILE A 95 -10.72 22.81 -15.79
N ALA A 96 -9.87 23.84 -15.61
CA ALA A 96 -10.31 25.22 -15.46
C ALA A 96 -11.04 25.74 -16.72
N GLU A 97 -10.56 25.39 -17.91
CA GLU A 97 -11.20 25.70 -19.20
C GLU A 97 -12.59 25.06 -19.32
N ASN A 98 -12.69 23.77 -18.98
CA ASN A 98 -13.95 23.02 -19.10
C ASN A 98 -14.96 23.29 -17.97
N THR A 99 -14.55 23.99 -16.90
CA THR A 99 -15.43 24.34 -15.77
C THR A 99 -15.70 25.85 -15.65
N GLY A 100 -15.19 26.66 -16.60
CA GLY A 100 -15.33 28.12 -16.53
C GLY A 100 -14.47 28.80 -15.46
N ASN A 101 -13.47 28.10 -14.89
CA ASN A 101 -12.61 28.60 -13.83
C ASN A 101 -11.22 29.08 -14.32
N ILE A 102 -11.10 29.46 -15.59
CA ILE A 102 -9.82 29.80 -16.20
C ILE A 102 -9.15 31.03 -15.56
N GLU A 103 -9.95 32.02 -15.16
CA GLU A 103 -9.47 33.21 -14.46
C GLU A 103 -8.89 32.85 -13.08
N TYR A 104 -9.58 31.98 -12.34
CA TYR A 104 -9.09 31.43 -11.06
C TYR A 104 -7.74 30.72 -11.24
N PHE A 105 -7.62 29.88 -12.26
CA PHE A 105 -6.36 29.19 -12.56
C PHE A 105 -5.21 30.17 -12.79
N TYR A 106 -5.38 31.16 -13.66
CA TYR A 106 -4.33 32.13 -13.97
C TYR A 106 -3.98 33.04 -12.77
N ASN A 107 -4.95 33.41 -11.96
CA ASN A 107 -4.70 34.23 -10.78
C ASN A 107 -3.84 33.50 -9.75
N ASN A 108 -4.10 32.19 -9.54
CA ASN A 108 -3.32 31.39 -8.60
C ASN A 108 -1.93 31.03 -9.14
N ILE A 109 -1.76 30.84 -10.45
CA ILE A 109 -0.41 30.70 -11.05
C ILE A 109 0.40 31.98 -10.87
N LYS A 110 -0.19 33.17 -11.11
CA LYS A 110 0.48 34.46 -10.93
C LYS A 110 0.88 34.70 -9.48
N SER A 111 0.05 34.33 -8.53
CA SER A 111 0.35 34.40 -7.10
C SER A 111 1.31 33.30 -6.63
N ARG A 112 1.70 32.38 -7.48
CA ARG A 112 2.47 31.16 -7.17
C ARG A 112 1.79 30.23 -6.16
N ASP A 113 0.49 30.31 -6.02
CA ASP A 113 -0.31 29.43 -5.20
C ASP A 113 -0.78 28.20 -6.02
N PHE A 114 0.15 27.29 -6.24
CA PHE A 114 -0.16 26.03 -6.92
C PHE A 114 -1.08 25.13 -6.08
N GLY A 115 -1.03 25.24 -4.76
CA GLY A 115 -1.90 24.49 -3.85
C GLY A 115 -3.37 24.85 -4.03
N ALA A 116 -3.66 26.14 -4.27
CA ALA A 116 -5.02 26.59 -4.55
C ALA A 116 -5.55 26.02 -5.87
N ASN A 117 -4.73 25.91 -6.91
CA ASN A 117 -5.16 25.35 -8.18
C ASN A 117 -5.56 23.87 -8.09
N THR A 118 -5.02 23.10 -7.16
CA THR A 118 -5.44 21.69 -6.95
C THR A 118 -6.90 21.57 -6.51
N LYS A 119 -7.48 22.64 -5.95
CA LYS A 119 -8.91 22.72 -5.60
C LYS A 119 -9.82 22.63 -6.82
N LEU A 120 -9.33 22.84 -8.04
CA LEU A 120 -10.10 22.63 -9.28
C LEU A 120 -10.66 21.22 -9.40
N HIS A 121 -9.98 20.22 -8.82
CA HIS A 121 -10.50 18.86 -8.73
C HIS A 121 -11.78 18.76 -7.88
N THR A 122 -12.08 19.75 -7.03
CA THR A 122 -13.31 19.76 -6.20
C THR A 122 -14.54 20.30 -6.95
N CYS A 123 -14.43 20.70 -8.20
CA CYS A 123 -15.56 21.09 -9.01
C CYS A 123 -16.53 19.92 -9.15
N ASN A 124 -17.81 20.12 -8.81
CA ASN A 124 -18.83 19.07 -8.81
C ASN A 124 -19.05 18.44 -10.20
N THR A 125 -18.71 19.16 -11.26
CA THR A 125 -18.89 18.73 -12.66
C THR A 125 -17.71 17.94 -13.21
N VAL A 126 -16.68 17.68 -12.41
CA VAL A 126 -15.43 17.01 -12.81
C VAL A 126 -15.29 15.68 -12.09
N PHE A 127 -14.94 14.64 -12.83
CA PHE A 127 -14.85 13.26 -12.32
C PHE A 127 -13.55 12.61 -12.78
N LEU A 128 -12.99 11.74 -11.95
CA LEU A 128 -11.78 10.93 -12.20
C LEU A 128 -10.56 11.78 -12.62
N SER A 129 -10.40 12.96 -12.03
CA SER A 129 -9.26 13.85 -12.32
C SER A 129 -8.17 13.85 -11.27
N ASP A 130 -8.38 13.23 -10.11
CA ASP A 130 -7.47 13.26 -8.95
C ASP A 130 -6.67 11.97 -8.72
N MET A 131 -6.76 11.02 -9.64
CA MET A 131 -5.96 9.80 -9.62
C MET A 131 -4.50 10.13 -9.96
N GLU A 132 -3.55 9.51 -9.26
CA GLU A 132 -2.14 9.65 -9.64
C GLU A 132 -1.88 9.06 -11.03
N LEU A 133 -1.01 9.71 -11.81
CA LEU A 133 -0.80 9.36 -13.22
C LEU A 133 -0.44 7.89 -13.45
N SER A 134 0.45 7.34 -12.62
CA SER A 134 0.84 5.93 -12.73
C SER A 134 -0.33 4.99 -12.46
N ASP A 135 -1.19 5.30 -11.47
CA ASP A 135 -2.37 4.50 -11.16
C ASP A 135 -3.45 4.67 -12.25
N HIS A 136 -3.56 5.86 -12.83
CA HIS A 136 -4.41 6.13 -13.98
C HIS A 136 -4.02 5.28 -15.21
N TYR A 137 -2.72 5.17 -15.51
CA TYR A 137 -2.25 4.31 -16.60
C TYR A 137 -2.46 2.83 -16.29
N ARG A 138 -2.27 2.39 -15.03
CA ARG A 138 -2.60 1.03 -14.59
C ARG A 138 -4.08 0.71 -14.78
N PHE A 139 -4.95 1.63 -14.42
CA PHE A 139 -6.39 1.48 -14.62
C PHE A 139 -6.75 1.27 -16.11
N TRP A 140 -6.23 2.11 -17.01
CA TRP A 140 -6.50 1.96 -18.44
C TRP A 140 -5.85 0.72 -19.05
N PHE A 141 -4.66 0.33 -18.57
CA PHE A 141 -3.99 -0.92 -18.96
C PHE A 141 -4.87 -2.13 -18.62
N SER A 142 -5.39 -2.20 -17.40
CA SER A 142 -6.26 -3.30 -16.97
C SER A 142 -7.57 -3.37 -17.73
N ARG A 143 -7.99 -2.28 -18.34
CA ARG A 143 -9.16 -2.22 -19.23
C ARG A 143 -8.86 -2.80 -20.62
N ARG A 144 -7.63 -2.67 -21.08
CA ARG A 144 -7.17 -3.21 -22.36
C ARG A 144 -6.76 -4.69 -22.24
N PHE A 145 -6.16 -5.04 -21.13
CA PHE A 145 -5.67 -6.37 -20.84
C PHE A 145 -6.26 -6.86 -19.50
N PRO A 146 -7.46 -7.45 -19.54
CA PRO A 146 -8.15 -7.89 -18.33
C PRO A 146 -7.61 -9.22 -17.83
N ASN A 147 -6.51 -9.32 -17.21
CA ASN A 147 -5.85 -10.50 -16.67
C ASN A 147 -6.82 -11.59 -16.17
N GLU A 148 -7.10 -12.56 -17.00
CA GLU A 148 -7.92 -13.72 -16.64
C GLU A 148 -7.04 -14.85 -16.06
N ILE A 149 -5.80 -14.99 -16.56
CA ILE A 149 -4.83 -16.00 -16.09
C ILE A 149 -3.66 -15.29 -15.43
N ARG A 150 -3.33 -15.69 -14.21
CA ARG A 150 -2.16 -15.19 -13.49
C ARG A 150 -1.06 -16.22 -13.42
N VAL A 151 0.11 -15.82 -13.87
CA VAL A 151 1.34 -16.58 -13.69
C VAL A 151 2.00 -16.09 -12.39
N PRO A 152 2.42 -17.00 -11.49
CA PRO A 152 3.16 -16.62 -10.29
C PRO A 152 4.38 -15.77 -10.64
N PRO A 153 4.72 -14.76 -9.82
CA PRO A 153 5.88 -13.91 -10.10
C PRO A 153 7.19 -14.67 -9.84
N THR A 154 8.19 -14.38 -10.64
CA THR A 154 9.56 -14.82 -10.40
C THR A 154 10.23 -13.90 -9.38
N LYS A 155 10.97 -14.49 -8.44
CA LYS A 155 11.60 -13.78 -7.31
C LYS A 155 13.09 -14.07 -7.29
N ALA A 156 13.88 -13.02 -7.15
CA ALA A 156 15.30 -13.09 -6.85
C ALA A 156 15.54 -12.47 -5.47
N TYR A 157 16.59 -12.91 -4.83
CA TYR A 157 16.96 -12.50 -3.48
C TYR A 157 18.42 -12.11 -3.46
N PHE A 158 18.78 -11.07 -2.70
CA PHE A 158 20.17 -10.71 -2.53
C PHE A 158 20.44 -10.11 -1.16
N ASP A 159 21.70 -10.09 -0.80
CA ASP A 159 22.24 -9.48 0.40
C ASP A 159 23.70 -9.10 0.17
N ILE A 160 24.13 -7.95 0.71
CA ILE A 160 25.50 -7.47 0.58
C ILE A 160 26.25 -7.56 1.90
N GLU A 161 27.55 -7.84 1.79
CA GLU A 161 28.48 -7.68 2.88
C GLU A 161 29.49 -6.59 2.53
N VAL A 162 29.84 -5.77 3.51
CA VAL A 162 30.77 -4.65 3.33
C VAL A 162 31.99 -4.82 4.26
N ASP A 163 33.16 -4.38 3.80
CA ASP A 163 34.39 -4.46 4.57
C ASP A 163 34.45 -3.34 5.61
N ILE A 164 33.97 -3.65 6.82
CA ILE A 164 33.98 -2.72 7.95
C ILE A 164 35.23 -2.81 8.83
N SER A 165 36.26 -3.53 8.41
CA SER A 165 37.46 -3.78 9.22
C SER A 165 38.24 -2.52 9.60
N GLU A 166 38.13 -1.44 8.83
CA GLU A 166 38.80 -0.16 9.07
C GLU A 166 37.84 0.96 9.53
N ILE A 167 36.56 0.64 9.74
CA ILE A 167 35.55 1.63 10.12
C ILE A 167 35.58 1.84 11.62
N ALA A 168 35.66 3.08 12.06
CA ALA A 168 35.56 3.46 13.47
C ALA A 168 34.10 3.63 13.87
N GLY A 169 33.43 2.53 14.22
CA GLY A 169 32.03 2.53 14.64
C GLY A 169 31.35 1.19 14.37
N ASP A 170 30.11 1.05 14.84
CA ASP A 170 29.37 -0.21 14.69
C ASP A 170 28.65 -0.36 13.32
N PHE A 171 28.54 0.73 12.55
CA PHE A 171 27.79 0.72 11.30
C PHE A 171 28.38 1.70 10.26
N PRO A 172 28.59 1.29 9.00
CA PRO A 172 29.18 2.15 7.97
C PRO A 172 28.15 3.16 7.45
N GLU A 173 28.62 4.35 7.10
CA GLU A 173 27.83 5.29 6.32
C GLU A 173 27.59 4.74 4.90
N PRO A 174 26.51 5.12 4.21
CA PRO A 174 26.24 4.64 2.85
C PRO A 174 27.42 4.85 1.90
N GLY A 175 27.92 3.76 1.35
CA GLY A 175 29.05 3.79 0.39
C GLY A 175 30.44 3.99 1.02
N GLU A 176 30.59 4.01 2.35
CA GLU A 176 31.87 4.29 3.02
C GLU A 176 32.94 3.21 2.75
N ALA A 177 32.55 1.94 2.84
CA ALA A 177 33.44 0.81 2.67
C ALA A 177 33.15 0.00 1.40
N PRO A 178 34.15 -0.75 0.88
CA PRO A 178 33.93 -1.61 -0.28
C PRO A 178 32.91 -2.70 -0.01
N VAL A 179 32.11 -3.00 -1.02
CA VAL A 179 31.27 -4.20 -1.04
C VAL A 179 32.17 -5.41 -1.23
N SER A 180 32.33 -6.21 -0.20
CA SER A 180 33.26 -7.34 -0.15
C SER A 180 32.66 -8.64 -0.66
N ALA A 181 31.35 -8.84 -0.49
CA ALA A 181 30.63 -9.97 -1.05
C ALA A 181 29.17 -9.61 -1.33
N VAL A 182 28.60 -10.24 -2.34
CA VAL A 182 27.15 -10.18 -2.63
C VAL A 182 26.68 -11.59 -2.98
N THR A 183 25.65 -12.06 -2.30
CA THR A 183 24.96 -13.27 -2.73
C THR A 183 23.66 -12.90 -3.45
N TYR A 184 23.46 -13.46 -4.63
CA TYR A 184 22.26 -13.33 -5.46
C TYR A 184 21.69 -14.71 -5.76
N ILE A 185 20.42 -14.91 -5.46
CA ILE A 185 19.71 -16.19 -5.73
C ILE A 185 18.58 -15.93 -6.72
N PHE A 186 18.59 -16.68 -7.82
CA PHE A 186 17.48 -16.72 -8.78
C PHE A 186 17.27 -18.14 -9.31
N GLY A 187 16.03 -18.64 -9.25
CA GLY A 187 15.71 -20.02 -9.57
C GLY A 187 16.53 -21.00 -8.71
N ASP A 188 17.18 -21.95 -9.35
CA ASP A 188 18.03 -22.94 -8.68
C ASP A 188 19.50 -22.50 -8.56
N ASN A 189 19.82 -21.25 -8.81
CA ASN A 189 21.22 -20.77 -8.84
C ASN A 189 21.50 -19.78 -7.71
N ILE A 190 22.60 -20.01 -7.01
CA ILE A 190 23.20 -19.14 -6.00
C ILE A 190 24.49 -18.59 -6.61
N TYR A 191 24.52 -17.30 -6.90
CA TYR A 191 25.73 -16.59 -7.34
C TYR A 191 26.29 -15.83 -6.16
N THR A 192 27.56 -16.04 -5.83
CA THR A 192 28.24 -15.26 -4.79
C THR A 192 29.40 -14.51 -5.42
N TYR A 193 29.28 -13.20 -5.51
CA TYR A 193 30.26 -12.27 -6.05
C TYR A 193 31.19 -11.87 -4.89
N ILE A 194 32.48 -12.09 -5.05
CA ILE A 194 33.49 -11.97 -3.99
C ILE A 194 34.59 -11.03 -4.46
N LEU A 195 34.83 -9.97 -3.72
CA LEU A 195 35.96 -9.06 -3.95
C LEU A 195 37.20 -9.63 -3.31
N ARG A 196 38.29 -9.75 -4.09
CA ARG A 196 39.58 -10.11 -3.54
C ARG A 196 40.16 -8.93 -2.77
N ASP A 197 40.45 -9.14 -1.50
CA ASP A 197 41.17 -8.17 -0.68
C ASP A 197 42.66 -8.58 -0.62
N PRO A 198 43.58 -7.77 -1.19
CA PRO A 198 45.02 -8.07 -1.13
C PRO A 198 45.60 -8.15 0.29
N ARG A 199 44.89 -7.60 1.28
CA ARG A 199 45.28 -7.65 2.71
C ARG A 199 44.94 -8.98 3.35
N ASN A 200 44.06 -9.78 2.71
CA ASN A 200 43.50 -10.99 3.29
C ASN A 200 43.87 -12.25 2.50
N VAL A 201 44.91 -12.95 2.96
CA VAL A 201 45.38 -14.18 2.32
C VAL A 201 44.36 -15.33 2.33
N LEU A 202 43.36 -15.27 3.23
CA LEU A 202 42.33 -16.30 3.32
C LEU A 202 41.39 -16.30 2.10
N VAL A 203 41.28 -15.18 1.41
CA VAL A 203 40.49 -15.09 0.16
C VAL A 203 41.11 -15.96 -0.92
N GLU A 204 42.44 -15.87 -1.13
CA GLU A 204 43.16 -16.70 -2.11
C GLU A 204 43.06 -18.20 -1.74
N GLN A 205 43.18 -18.53 -0.46
CA GLN A 205 43.05 -19.90 0.03
C GLN A 205 41.65 -20.43 -0.27
N PHE A 206 40.64 -19.67 0.04
CA PHE A 206 39.25 -20.03 -0.22
C PHE A 206 38.96 -20.22 -1.73
N GLU A 207 39.48 -19.34 -2.58
CA GLU A 207 39.37 -19.47 -4.03
C GLU A 207 40.04 -20.75 -4.55
N MET A 208 41.21 -21.09 -4.02
CA MET A 208 41.89 -22.35 -4.37
C MET A 208 41.08 -23.57 -3.92
N GLU A 209 40.46 -23.53 -2.74
CA GLU A 209 39.57 -24.58 -2.25
C GLU A 209 38.34 -24.74 -3.16
N CYS A 210 37.70 -23.65 -3.56
CA CYS A 210 36.59 -23.68 -4.50
C CYS A 210 36.98 -24.34 -5.84
N ARG A 211 38.16 -23.99 -6.36
CA ARG A 211 38.64 -24.53 -7.64
C ARG A 211 39.06 -26.00 -7.58
N ASN A 212 39.65 -26.45 -6.48
CA ASN A 212 40.27 -27.78 -6.38
C ASN A 212 39.37 -28.83 -5.78
N ASN A 213 38.60 -28.50 -4.75
CA ASN A 213 37.87 -29.47 -3.94
C ASN A 213 36.34 -29.35 -4.07
N GLY A 214 35.84 -28.25 -4.65
CA GLY A 214 34.40 -27.98 -4.74
C GLY A 214 33.75 -27.91 -3.36
N LEU A 215 33.64 -26.73 -2.78
CA LEU A 215 33.00 -26.54 -1.46
C LEU A 215 31.47 -26.69 -1.48
N ASP A 216 30.88 -27.00 -2.63
CA ASP A 216 29.43 -27.17 -2.80
C ASP A 216 28.83 -28.15 -1.80
N GLY A 217 29.48 -29.32 -1.63
CA GLY A 217 29.01 -30.35 -0.69
C GLY A 217 29.01 -29.88 0.76
N GLU A 218 29.96 -29.06 1.15
CA GLU A 218 30.06 -28.48 2.49
C GLU A 218 28.99 -27.39 2.67
N LEU A 219 28.84 -26.47 1.72
CA LEU A 219 27.82 -25.44 1.74
C LEU A 219 26.40 -26.04 1.81
N PHE A 220 26.10 -27.03 0.94
CA PHE A 220 24.76 -27.63 0.94
C PHE A 220 24.51 -28.53 2.17
N SER A 221 25.55 -29.10 2.77
CA SER A 221 25.44 -29.77 4.07
C SER A 221 25.10 -28.77 5.18
N LEU A 222 25.74 -27.60 5.15
CA LEU A 222 25.47 -26.50 6.08
C LEU A 222 24.05 -25.96 5.89
N ILE A 223 23.62 -25.64 4.67
CA ILE A 223 22.26 -25.20 4.37
C ILE A 223 21.25 -26.24 4.88
N ARG A 224 21.48 -27.52 4.60
CA ARG A 224 20.61 -28.60 5.08
C ARG A 224 20.48 -28.64 6.60
N SER A 225 21.59 -28.48 7.32
CA SER A 225 21.56 -28.45 8.78
C SER A 225 20.85 -27.21 9.32
N THR A 226 21.07 -26.05 8.69
CA THR A 226 20.49 -24.77 9.06
C THR A 226 18.97 -24.75 8.87
N VAL A 227 18.48 -25.30 7.77
CA VAL A 227 17.01 -25.36 7.52
C VAL A 227 16.34 -26.51 8.28
N GLY A 228 17.08 -27.42 8.91
CA GLY A 228 16.54 -28.48 9.75
C GLY A 228 16.26 -29.83 9.06
N GLY A 229 17.01 -30.14 8.01
CA GLY A 229 17.02 -31.46 7.37
C GLY A 229 16.42 -31.54 5.98
N ASN A 230 16.45 -32.76 5.38
CA ASN A 230 16.07 -32.96 3.99
C ASN A 230 14.61 -32.62 3.68
N ASP A 231 13.68 -32.88 4.60
CA ASP A 231 12.26 -32.60 4.37
C ASP A 231 12.02 -31.10 4.25
N LYS A 232 12.71 -30.29 5.05
CA LYS A 232 12.64 -28.81 4.94
C LYS A 232 13.37 -28.30 3.69
N VAL A 233 14.51 -28.87 3.31
CA VAL A 233 15.17 -28.54 2.03
C VAL A 233 14.18 -28.71 0.87
N LYS A 234 13.45 -29.83 0.86
CA LYS A 234 12.40 -30.09 -0.13
C LYS A 234 11.24 -29.10 -0.05
N HIS A 235 10.74 -28.85 1.16
CA HIS A 235 9.64 -27.91 1.39
C HIS A 235 9.96 -26.49 0.87
N PHE A 236 11.18 -26.03 1.10
CA PHE A 236 11.65 -24.71 0.63
C PHE A 236 12.10 -24.70 -0.83
N GLY A 237 12.17 -25.85 -1.52
CA GLY A 237 12.58 -25.93 -2.92
C GLY A 237 14.08 -25.76 -3.13
N LEU A 238 14.91 -26.14 -2.15
CA LEU A 238 16.37 -25.94 -2.16
C LEU A 238 17.13 -27.19 -2.66
N GLU A 239 16.44 -28.21 -3.17
CA GLU A 239 17.03 -29.52 -3.50
C GLU A 239 18.00 -29.48 -4.68
N ASN A 240 17.72 -28.61 -5.67
CA ASN A 240 18.44 -28.55 -6.94
C ASN A 240 19.38 -27.33 -7.03
N MET A 241 19.59 -26.64 -5.92
CA MET A 241 20.43 -25.45 -5.88
C MET A 241 21.85 -25.74 -6.36
N LYS A 242 22.42 -24.81 -7.11
CA LYS A 242 23.79 -24.82 -7.60
C LYS A 242 24.49 -23.55 -7.15
N TRP A 243 25.68 -23.68 -6.64
CA TRP A 243 26.44 -22.55 -6.16
C TRP A 243 27.53 -22.15 -7.17
N HIS A 244 27.66 -20.82 -7.42
CA HIS A 244 28.57 -20.22 -8.37
C HIS A 244 29.37 -19.12 -7.67
N PRO A 245 30.51 -19.43 -7.02
CA PRO A 245 31.40 -18.42 -6.47
C PRO A 245 32.17 -17.72 -7.61
N LEU A 246 32.11 -16.40 -7.65
CA LEU A 246 32.72 -15.54 -8.67
C LEU A 246 33.66 -14.54 -7.98
N PHE A 247 34.92 -14.48 -8.42
CA PHE A 247 35.98 -13.68 -7.78
C PHE A 247 36.41 -12.51 -8.67
N PHE A 248 36.51 -11.33 -8.07
CA PHE A 248 36.83 -10.08 -8.75
C PHE A 248 37.98 -9.37 -8.06
N ASP A 249 38.86 -8.73 -8.88
CA ASP A 249 39.94 -7.88 -8.38
C ASP A 249 39.50 -6.41 -8.26
N ASP A 250 38.40 -6.04 -8.90
CA ASP A 250 37.83 -4.69 -8.92
C ASP A 250 36.36 -4.72 -8.49
N GLU A 251 36.01 -3.87 -7.55
CA GLU A 251 34.63 -3.73 -7.04
C GLU A 251 33.66 -3.24 -8.12
N LYS A 252 34.13 -2.40 -9.07
CA LYS A 252 33.30 -1.96 -10.19
C LYS A 252 32.87 -3.14 -11.07
N GLU A 253 33.84 -4.01 -11.39
CA GLU A 253 33.57 -5.22 -12.18
C GLU A 253 32.62 -6.16 -11.45
N LEU A 254 32.77 -6.29 -10.12
CA LEU A 254 31.86 -7.07 -9.29
C LEU A 254 30.43 -6.55 -9.41
N LEU A 255 30.23 -5.24 -9.20
CA LEU A 255 28.89 -4.64 -9.25
C LEU A 255 28.31 -4.64 -10.66
N HIS A 256 29.10 -4.41 -11.70
CA HIS A 256 28.65 -4.58 -13.08
C HIS A 256 28.19 -6.02 -13.37
N SER A 257 29.00 -7.01 -12.99
CA SER A 257 28.68 -8.42 -13.21
C SER A 257 27.40 -8.84 -12.47
N LEU A 258 27.15 -8.32 -11.26
CA LEU A 258 25.91 -8.53 -10.52
C LEU A 258 24.70 -8.01 -11.29
N PHE A 259 24.71 -6.74 -11.67
CA PHE A 259 23.56 -6.13 -12.33
C PHE A 259 23.38 -6.56 -13.79
N ASP A 260 24.45 -6.92 -14.48
CA ASP A 260 24.37 -7.58 -15.79
C ASP A 260 23.63 -8.91 -15.65
N LYS A 261 23.91 -9.69 -14.60
CA LYS A 261 23.21 -10.94 -14.34
C LYS A 261 21.75 -10.71 -13.99
N VAL A 262 21.41 -9.73 -13.15
CA VAL A 262 20.03 -9.35 -12.85
C VAL A 262 19.28 -8.90 -14.13
N ASN A 263 19.94 -8.13 -14.99
CA ASN A 263 19.38 -7.67 -16.26
C ASN A 263 19.24 -8.80 -17.31
N GLU A 264 20.08 -9.82 -17.26
CA GLU A 264 19.94 -11.04 -18.06
C GLU A 264 18.76 -11.89 -17.58
N ASP A 265 18.70 -12.17 -16.28
CA ASP A 265 17.68 -13.03 -15.66
C ASP A 265 16.30 -12.38 -15.63
N LYS A 266 16.23 -11.06 -15.54
CA LYS A 266 14.99 -10.26 -15.49
C LYS A 266 13.95 -10.83 -14.51
N PRO A 267 14.27 -11.07 -13.21
CA PRO A 267 13.26 -11.51 -12.27
C PRO A 267 12.12 -10.47 -12.18
N ASP A 268 10.91 -10.89 -11.80
CA ASP A 268 9.83 -9.93 -11.57
C ASP A 268 10.14 -9.07 -10.34
N PHE A 269 10.69 -9.70 -9.31
CA PHE A 269 11.10 -9.03 -8.07
C PHE A 269 12.54 -9.34 -7.70
N MET A 270 13.25 -8.30 -7.27
CA MET A 270 14.51 -8.36 -6.55
C MET A 270 14.24 -7.99 -5.09
N LEU A 271 14.57 -8.88 -4.17
CA LEU A 271 14.22 -8.79 -2.76
C LEU A 271 15.47 -8.73 -1.89
N ALA A 272 15.46 -7.85 -0.89
CA ALA A 272 16.40 -7.86 0.22
C ALA A 272 15.63 -7.72 1.53
N TRP A 273 16.18 -8.25 2.62
CA TRP A 273 15.50 -8.15 3.92
C TRP A 273 15.48 -6.73 4.47
N ASN A 274 16.43 -5.91 4.10
CA ASN A 274 16.51 -4.48 4.45
C ASN A 274 16.99 -3.69 3.24
N MET A 275 16.19 -3.67 2.19
CA MET A 275 16.51 -2.99 0.92
C MET A 275 16.94 -1.54 1.12
N ALA A 276 16.45 -0.89 2.20
CA ALA A 276 16.82 0.48 2.55
C ALA A 276 18.31 0.62 2.95
N PHE A 277 19.00 -0.48 3.25
CA PHE A 277 20.44 -0.50 3.41
C PHE A 277 21.14 -0.89 2.11
N ASP A 278 20.83 -2.06 1.57
CA ASP A 278 21.60 -2.69 0.47
C ASP A 278 21.65 -1.83 -0.79
N LEU A 279 20.50 -1.42 -1.30
CA LEU A 279 20.42 -0.70 -2.56
C LEU A 279 20.94 0.75 -2.47
N PRO A 280 20.57 1.56 -1.45
CA PRO A 280 21.18 2.87 -1.25
C PRO A 280 22.69 2.82 -1.04
N TYR A 281 23.19 1.77 -0.34
CA TYR A 281 24.61 1.58 -0.13
C TYR A 281 25.37 1.41 -1.45
N ILE A 282 24.88 0.52 -2.31
CA ILE A 282 25.45 0.30 -3.65
C ILE A 282 25.37 1.58 -4.50
N ILE A 283 24.22 2.28 -4.48
CA ILE A 283 24.07 3.54 -5.23
C ILE A 283 25.09 4.57 -4.76
N ALA A 284 25.21 4.80 -3.46
CA ALA A 284 26.18 5.73 -2.90
C ALA A 284 27.63 5.31 -3.22
N ARG A 285 27.93 4.00 -3.18
CA ARG A 285 29.23 3.47 -3.54
C ARG A 285 29.62 3.81 -4.97
N ILE A 286 28.71 3.63 -5.92
CA ILE A 286 28.92 3.95 -7.32
C ILE A 286 29.05 5.46 -7.55
N GLU A 287 28.15 6.25 -6.95
CA GLU A 287 28.08 7.68 -7.22
C GLU A 287 29.15 8.48 -6.49
N ASP A 288 29.36 8.21 -5.20
CA ASP A 288 30.27 8.99 -4.35
C ASP A 288 31.72 8.52 -4.43
N GLN A 289 31.97 7.21 -4.53
CA GLN A 289 33.31 6.67 -4.53
C GLN A 289 33.87 6.44 -5.94
N PHE A 290 33.05 5.95 -6.87
CA PHE A 290 33.53 5.75 -8.24
C PHE A 290 33.35 6.99 -9.09
N GLY A 291 32.48 7.94 -8.69
CA GLY A 291 32.17 9.14 -9.47
C GLY A 291 31.39 8.81 -10.76
N GLU A 292 30.71 7.67 -10.78
CA GLU A 292 29.93 7.17 -11.92
C GLU A 292 28.43 7.25 -11.61
N LYS A 293 27.56 7.00 -12.59
CA LYS A 293 26.14 7.03 -12.36
C LYS A 293 25.64 5.62 -12.00
N ALA A 294 24.95 5.47 -10.89
CA ALA A 294 24.33 4.19 -10.51
C ALA A 294 23.38 3.66 -11.59
N SER A 295 22.75 4.57 -12.35
CA SER A 295 21.88 4.19 -13.48
C SER A 295 22.59 3.44 -14.61
N ASP A 296 23.91 3.61 -14.76
CA ASP A 296 24.68 2.93 -15.81
C ASP A 296 24.99 1.47 -15.44
N TYR A 297 24.91 1.14 -14.15
CA TYR A 297 25.06 -0.21 -13.60
C TYR A 297 23.71 -0.93 -13.48
N ILE A 298 22.74 -0.26 -12.85
CA ILE A 298 21.53 -0.91 -12.34
C ILE A 298 20.38 -0.90 -13.36
N CYS A 299 20.25 0.18 -14.16
CA CYS A 299 19.20 0.26 -15.15
C CYS A 299 19.44 -0.68 -16.32
N HIS A 300 18.36 -1.30 -16.81
CA HIS A 300 18.48 -2.15 -18.00
C HIS A 300 18.81 -1.31 -19.24
N PRO A 301 19.74 -1.76 -20.10
CA PRO A 301 20.17 -1.00 -21.29
C PRO A 301 19.05 -0.62 -22.26
N ASP A 302 18.01 -1.42 -22.35
CA ASP A 302 16.86 -1.18 -23.24
C ASP A 302 16.09 0.10 -22.94
N PHE A 303 16.15 0.62 -21.70
CA PHE A 303 15.37 1.80 -21.32
C PHE A 303 16.06 3.08 -21.78
N TYR A 304 15.30 3.96 -22.43
CA TYR A 304 15.77 5.30 -22.82
C TYR A 304 15.88 6.22 -21.62
N THR A 305 14.90 6.11 -20.71
CA THR A 305 14.86 6.86 -19.46
C THR A 305 15.66 6.11 -18.40
N LYS A 306 16.57 6.81 -17.74
CA LYS A 306 17.48 6.23 -16.74
C LYS A 306 17.20 6.81 -15.36
N GLU A 307 16.14 6.33 -14.71
CA GLU A 307 15.88 6.61 -13.29
C GLU A 307 16.45 5.49 -12.43
N CYS A 308 17.21 5.88 -11.40
CA CYS A 308 17.80 4.94 -10.46
C CYS A 308 17.92 5.61 -9.09
N TYR A 309 16.97 5.36 -8.20
CA TYR A 309 17.04 5.78 -6.81
C TYR A 309 16.15 4.92 -5.91
N TYR A 310 16.46 4.95 -4.63
CA TYR A 310 15.63 4.38 -3.58
C TYR A 310 15.13 5.50 -2.68
N TYR A 311 13.82 5.52 -2.41
CA TYR A 311 13.19 6.47 -1.50
C TYR A 311 12.91 5.79 -0.17
N VAL A 312 13.45 6.35 0.91
CA VAL A 312 13.17 5.93 2.29
C VAL A 312 12.12 6.86 2.90
N ASP A 313 11.08 6.29 3.47
CA ASP A 313 10.01 7.03 4.15
C ASP A 313 10.38 7.24 5.63
N GLU A 314 11.11 8.33 5.91
CA GLU A 314 11.68 8.65 7.23
C GLU A 314 10.77 9.51 8.13
N ARG A 315 9.48 9.45 7.94
CA ARG A 315 8.57 10.24 8.79
C ARG A 315 8.72 9.85 10.27
N ALA A 316 9.01 10.83 11.12
CA ALA A 316 9.25 10.62 12.55
C ALA A 316 8.08 9.87 13.22
N GLY A 317 8.41 8.82 13.97
CA GLY A 317 7.43 8.01 14.70
C GLY A 317 6.60 7.05 13.86
N GLN A 318 6.94 6.85 12.59
CA GLN A 318 6.25 5.91 11.72
C GLN A 318 6.69 4.48 12.01
N ALA A 319 5.72 3.59 12.22
CA ALA A 319 5.99 2.17 12.36
C ALA A 319 6.50 1.56 11.04
N LEU A 320 7.37 0.55 11.11
CA LEU A 320 7.89 -0.16 9.93
C LEU A 320 6.76 -0.63 9.00
N ALA A 321 5.67 -1.15 9.57
CA ALA A 321 4.48 -1.60 8.83
C ALA A 321 3.75 -0.49 8.05
N GLU A 322 4.10 0.76 8.24
CA GLU A 322 3.50 1.93 7.58
C GLU A 322 4.44 2.63 6.62
N ARG A 323 5.70 2.21 6.58
CA ARG A 323 6.69 2.81 5.67
C ARG A 323 6.31 2.57 4.21
N GLY A 324 6.50 3.59 3.42
CA GLY A 324 6.21 3.59 1.98
C GLY A 324 7.48 3.66 1.14
N ASP A 325 8.52 2.95 1.55
CA ASP A 325 9.79 2.88 0.82
C ASP A 325 9.58 2.29 -0.56
N TYR A 326 10.30 2.79 -1.54
CA TYR A 326 10.25 2.24 -2.89
C TYR A 326 11.52 2.55 -3.68
N ALA A 327 11.86 1.63 -4.57
CA ALA A 327 12.82 1.87 -5.63
C ALA A 327 12.13 2.39 -6.88
N GLN A 328 12.73 3.36 -7.56
CA GLN A 328 12.35 3.75 -8.91
C GLN A 328 13.56 3.54 -9.83
N ILE A 329 13.51 2.43 -10.55
CA ILE A 329 14.61 1.96 -11.40
C ILE A 329 14.06 1.63 -12.77
N SER A 330 14.71 2.14 -13.81
CA SER A 330 14.40 1.82 -15.20
C SER A 330 14.90 0.42 -15.54
N SER A 331 14.13 -0.60 -15.12
CA SER A 331 14.46 -2.02 -15.27
C SER A 331 13.19 -2.85 -15.48
N TYR A 332 13.36 -4.06 -15.98
CA TYR A 332 12.31 -5.09 -16.03
C TYR A 332 12.01 -5.70 -14.65
N THR A 333 12.84 -5.40 -13.65
CA THR A 333 12.77 -5.93 -12.28
C THR A 333 12.27 -4.87 -11.32
N VAL A 334 11.39 -5.27 -10.41
CA VAL A 334 10.89 -4.43 -9.31
C VAL A 334 11.68 -4.75 -8.05
N TYR A 335 12.27 -3.74 -7.42
CA TYR A 335 13.04 -3.90 -6.17
C TYR A 335 12.13 -3.62 -4.98
N LEU A 336 12.00 -4.59 -4.07
CA LEU A 336 11.12 -4.50 -2.90
C LEU A 336 11.86 -4.88 -1.61
N ASP A 337 11.61 -4.12 -0.57
CA ASP A 337 12.04 -4.45 0.79
C ASP A 337 11.15 -5.55 1.38
N GLN A 338 11.72 -6.75 1.58
CA GLN A 338 10.98 -7.91 2.08
C GLN A 338 10.53 -7.72 3.53
N MET A 339 11.34 -7.08 4.38
CA MET A 339 11.02 -6.81 5.78
C MET A 339 9.81 -5.87 5.91
N ILE A 340 9.73 -4.82 5.08
CA ILE A 340 8.58 -3.91 5.07
C ILE A 340 7.32 -4.64 4.60
N GLN A 341 7.41 -5.49 3.55
CA GLN A 341 6.25 -6.26 3.10
C GLN A 341 5.78 -7.23 4.19
N PHE A 342 6.70 -7.92 4.85
CA PHE A 342 6.40 -8.79 6.00
C PHE A 342 5.67 -8.04 7.11
N ALA A 343 6.21 -6.89 7.54
CA ALA A 343 5.64 -6.08 8.61
C ALA A 343 4.26 -5.51 8.25
N SER A 344 4.10 -5.00 7.03
CA SER A 344 2.85 -4.37 6.58
C SER A 344 1.69 -5.37 6.51
N ARG A 345 1.96 -6.61 6.16
CA ARG A 345 0.97 -7.70 6.13
C ARG A 345 0.46 -8.08 7.51
N ARG A 346 1.26 -7.84 8.54
CA ARG A 346 0.94 -8.18 9.94
C ARG A 346 0.55 -6.97 10.78
N LYS A 347 0.29 -5.85 10.11
CA LYS A 347 -0.26 -4.66 10.75
C LYS A 347 -1.59 -4.99 11.44
N GLY A 348 -1.67 -4.76 12.74
CA GLY A 348 -2.85 -5.08 13.56
C GLY A 348 -2.84 -6.47 14.20
N GLN A 349 -1.85 -7.30 13.94
CA GLN A 349 -1.56 -8.49 14.73
C GLN A 349 -0.67 -8.10 15.93
N ALA A 350 -0.53 -9.01 16.91
CA ALA A 350 0.45 -8.80 17.98
C ALA A 350 1.83 -8.55 17.35
N ALA A 351 2.44 -7.43 17.69
CA ALA A 351 3.70 -7.03 17.10
C ALA A 351 4.78 -8.08 17.39
N TYR A 352 5.53 -8.46 16.39
CA TYR A 352 6.77 -9.20 16.61
C TYR A 352 7.72 -8.34 17.45
N GLN A 353 8.40 -8.95 18.39
CA GLN A 353 9.34 -8.23 19.27
C GLN A 353 10.53 -7.65 18.49
N SER A 354 10.86 -8.25 17.35
CA SER A 354 11.93 -7.84 16.46
C SER A 354 11.56 -8.15 15.02
N ASN A 355 12.06 -7.33 14.08
CA ASN A 355 11.96 -7.58 12.63
C ASN A 355 13.34 -7.98 12.04
N LYS A 356 14.31 -8.33 12.87
CA LYS A 356 15.61 -8.81 12.39
C LYS A 356 15.45 -10.13 11.64
N LEU A 357 16.20 -10.32 10.57
CA LEU A 357 16.15 -11.51 9.71
C LEU A 357 16.23 -12.82 10.51
N ASN A 358 17.17 -12.91 11.46
CA ASN A 358 17.33 -14.10 12.30
C ASN A 358 16.08 -14.41 13.13
N ASP A 359 15.50 -13.39 13.76
CA ASP A 359 14.37 -13.59 14.67
C ASP A 359 13.12 -14.01 13.91
N ILE A 360 12.88 -13.38 12.75
CA ILE A 360 11.75 -13.72 11.88
C ILE A 360 11.98 -15.08 11.21
N GLY A 361 13.19 -15.36 10.73
CA GLY A 361 13.55 -16.67 10.18
C GLY A 361 13.27 -17.81 11.15
N GLN A 362 13.66 -17.66 12.40
CA GLN A 362 13.39 -18.64 13.44
C GLN A 362 11.91 -18.80 13.76
N GLN A 363 11.18 -17.68 13.89
CA GLN A 363 9.77 -17.71 14.31
C GLN A 363 8.85 -18.21 13.20
N VAL A 364 9.12 -17.88 11.95
CA VAL A 364 8.23 -18.14 10.82
C VAL A 364 8.61 -19.41 10.08
N ALA A 365 9.90 -19.56 9.72
CA ALA A 365 10.40 -20.68 8.94
C ALA A 365 11.11 -21.75 9.80
N GLY A 366 11.41 -21.43 11.04
CA GLY A 366 12.25 -22.29 11.90
C GLY A 366 13.67 -22.44 11.36
N VAL A 367 14.19 -21.35 10.74
CA VAL A 367 15.52 -21.28 10.13
C VAL A 367 16.26 -20.09 10.74
N ALA A 368 17.47 -20.29 11.20
CA ALA A 368 18.34 -19.27 11.82
C ALA A 368 19.46 -18.87 10.87
N LYS A 369 20.02 -17.67 11.09
CA LYS A 369 21.31 -17.28 10.52
C LYS A 369 22.42 -18.21 11.00
N LEU A 370 23.53 -18.24 10.25
CA LEU A 370 24.72 -18.97 10.70
C LEU A 370 25.32 -18.29 11.92
N ASP A 371 25.60 -19.06 12.98
CA ASP A 371 26.26 -18.56 14.18
C ASP A 371 27.78 -18.58 13.99
N TYR A 372 28.40 -17.41 14.03
CA TYR A 372 29.85 -17.21 13.95
C TYR A 372 30.49 -16.76 15.30
N HIS A 373 29.67 -16.60 16.35
CA HIS A 373 30.16 -16.04 17.64
C HIS A 373 31.21 -16.90 18.34
N HIS A 374 31.31 -18.16 17.93
CA HIS A 374 32.39 -19.06 18.42
C HIS A 374 33.76 -18.73 17.80
N ILE A 375 33.79 -17.97 16.66
CA ILE A 375 35.01 -17.53 15.98
C ILE A 375 35.39 -16.13 16.43
N THR A 376 34.43 -15.19 16.36
CA THR A 376 34.62 -13.81 16.78
C THR A 376 33.29 -13.16 17.21
N ARG A 377 33.40 -12.12 18.03
CA ARG A 377 32.25 -11.31 18.43
C ARG A 377 31.96 -10.13 17.46
N ASP A 378 32.94 -9.80 16.65
CA ASP A 378 32.88 -8.70 15.70
C ASP A 378 32.84 -9.24 14.26
N ILE A 379 31.78 -8.93 13.55
CA ILE A 379 31.60 -9.39 12.18
C ILE A 379 32.68 -8.80 11.25
N GLY A 380 33.18 -7.60 11.52
CA GLY A 380 34.28 -6.99 10.76
C GLY A 380 35.60 -7.76 10.83
N GLU A 381 35.80 -8.55 11.88
CA GLU A 381 36.97 -9.41 11.99
C GLU A 381 36.78 -10.79 11.33
N LEU A 382 35.54 -11.20 11.08
CA LEU A 382 35.23 -12.54 10.59
C LEU A 382 35.93 -12.86 9.25
N PRO A 383 35.97 -11.99 8.24
CA PRO A 383 36.66 -12.26 6.97
C PRO A 383 38.15 -12.59 7.16
N PHE A 384 38.81 -12.00 8.16
CA PHE A 384 40.24 -12.18 8.45
C PHE A 384 40.54 -13.35 9.41
N LYS A 385 39.51 -13.92 10.04
CA LYS A 385 39.64 -15.10 10.92
C LYS A 385 39.19 -16.38 10.26
N ASP A 386 38.07 -16.33 9.54
CA ASP A 386 37.51 -17.45 8.76
C ASP A 386 36.69 -16.94 7.59
N PHE A 387 37.35 -16.76 6.46
CA PHE A 387 36.72 -16.22 5.24
C PHE A 387 35.66 -17.16 4.67
N LYS A 388 35.82 -18.47 4.81
CA LYS A 388 34.82 -19.45 4.37
C LYS A 388 33.53 -19.28 5.14
N THR A 389 33.61 -19.20 6.46
CA THR A 389 32.42 -18.95 7.31
C THR A 389 31.78 -17.61 6.97
N TYR A 390 32.53 -16.57 6.66
CA TYR A 390 32.03 -15.28 6.24
C TYR A 390 31.18 -15.37 4.95
N ILE A 391 31.70 -16.02 3.91
CA ILE A 391 30.96 -16.22 2.66
C ILE A 391 29.72 -17.09 2.84
N PHE A 392 29.86 -18.18 3.62
CA PHE A 392 28.73 -19.06 3.91
C PHE A 392 27.66 -18.36 4.75
N TYR A 393 28.03 -17.42 5.63
CA TYR A 393 27.10 -16.56 6.37
C TYR A 393 26.26 -15.73 5.41
N ASN A 394 26.86 -15.02 4.46
CA ASN A 394 26.14 -14.22 3.47
C ASN A 394 25.18 -15.10 2.61
N VAL A 395 25.63 -16.29 2.17
CA VAL A 395 24.74 -17.23 1.45
C VAL A 395 23.55 -17.67 2.30
N VAL A 396 23.79 -18.02 3.57
CA VAL A 396 22.73 -18.47 4.49
C VAL A 396 21.73 -17.35 4.76
N ASP A 397 22.17 -16.10 4.87
CA ASP A 397 21.26 -14.96 5.04
C ASP A 397 20.26 -14.85 3.91
N VAL A 398 20.68 -15.01 2.66
CA VAL A 398 19.78 -15.01 1.51
C VAL A 398 18.88 -16.27 1.50
N ILE A 399 19.39 -17.44 1.90
CA ILE A 399 18.56 -18.66 2.06
C ILE A 399 17.46 -18.45 3.10
N VAL A 400 17.72 -17.75 4.21
CA VAL A 400 16.70 -17.42 5.22
C VAL A 400 15.59 -16.55 4.60
N GLN A 401 15.94 -15.57 3.76
CA GLN A 401 14.96 -14.75 3.03
C GLN A 401 14.05 -15.61 2.13
N VAL A 402 14.64 -16.56 1.38
CA VAL A 402 13.90 -17.53 0.54
C VAL A 402 12.92 -18.34 1.39
N CYS A 403 13.39 -18.87 2.53
CA CYS A 403 12.56 -19.65 3.44
C CYS A 403 11.39 -18.87 4.02
N ILE A 404 11.62 -17.62 4.45
CA ILE A 404 10.56 -16.74 4.96
C ILE A 404 9.49 -16.51 3.89
N GLU A 405 9.89 -16.16 2.66
CA GLU A 405 8.93 -15.91 1.58
C GLU A 405 8.13 -17.16 1.22
N LYS A 406 8.78 -18.34 1.25
CA LYS A 406 8.11 -19.60 0.96
C LYS A 406 7.03 -19.93 1.99
N GLU A 407 7.26 -19.60 3.27
CA GLU A 407 6.27 -19.81 4.34
C GLU A 407 5.17 -18.75 4.33
N THR A 408 5.48 -17.51 3.97
CA THR A 408 4.56 -16.39 4.15
C THR A 408 3.77 -16.04 2.90
N GLY A 409 4.38 -16.19 1.72
CA GLY A 409 3.81 -15.75 0.45
C GLY A 409 3.49 -14.25 0.40
N ASP A 410 4.21 -13.44 1.16
CA ASP A 410 3.92 -12.02 1.29
C ASP A 410 4.07 -11.27 -0.04
N ILE A 411 5.08 -11.62 -0.83
CA ILE A 411 5.34 -11.00 -2.14
C ILE A 411 4.27 -11.45 -3.16
N ASP A 412 3.84 -12.70 -3.12
CA ASP A 412 2.73 -13.17 -3.96
C ASP A 412 1.43 -12.41 -3.65
N TYR A 413 1.17 -12.17 -2.37
CA TYR A 413 0.02 -11.37 -1.95
C TYR A 413 0.12 -9.92 -2.44
N VAL A 414 1.26 -9.28 -2.26
CA VAL A 414 1.49 -7.88 -2.69
C VAL A 414 1.37 -7.77 -4.21
N TYR A 415 1.93 -8.72 -4.95
CA TYR A 415 1.79 -8.82 -6.40
C TYR A 415 0.32 -8.94 -6.82
N ASN A 416 -0.41 -9.90 -6.26
CA ASN A 416 -1.82 -10.11 -6.59
C ASN A 416 -2.67 -8.87 -6.24
N THR A 417 -2.47 -8.29 -5.05
CA THR A 417 -3.17 -7.07 -4.63
C THR A 417 -2.90 -5.92 -5.61
N THR A 418 -1.65 -5.72 -6.00
CA THR A 418 -1.24 -4.65 -6.92
C THR A 418 -1.88 -4.80 -8.30
N VAL A 419 -1.92 -6.02 -8.83
CA VAL A 419 -2.53 -6.31 -10.13
C VAL A 419 -4.06 -6.17 -10.07
N ASP A 420 -4.70 -6.70 -9.01
CA ASP A 420 -6.16 -6.65 -8.85
C ASP A 420 -6.70 -5.23 -8.72
N THR A 421 -5.99 -4.43 -7.97
CA THR A 421 -6.46 -3.10 -7.58
C THR A 421 -5.87 -1.98 -8.42
N ASN A 422 -5.00 -2.29 -9.38
CA ASN A 422 -4.28 -1.29 -10.21
C ASN A 422 -3.46 -0.31 -9.36
N THR A 423 -2.89 -0.77 -8.24
CA THR A 423 -2.12 0.05 -7.31
C THR A 423 -0.62 -0.19 -7.52
N ARG A 424 0.20 0.83 -7.31
CA ARG A 424 1.67 0.70 -7.35
C ARG A 424 2.18 0.01 -6.09
N TYR A 425 3.31 -0.70 -6.16
CA TYR A 425 3.94 -1.34 -5.00
C TYR A 425 4.25 -0.37 -3.87
N ALA A 426 4.72 0.84 -4.18
CA ALA A 426 4.93 1.92 -3.21
C ALA A 426 3.68 2.31 -2.39
N LYS A 427 2.49 1.95 -2.84
CA LYS A 427 1.21 2.26 -2.20
C LYS A 427 0.43 1.01 -1.76
N ALA A 428 0.94 -0.19 -2.01
CA ALA A 428 0.26 -1.46 -1.72
C ALA A 428 -0.04 -1.64 -0.22
N HIS A 429 0.76 -1.05 0.67
CA HIS A 429 0.54 -1.04 2.12
C HIS A 429 -0.61 -0.13 2.56
N ARG A 430 -1.11 0.77 1.71
CA ARG A 430 -2.17 1.75 2.04
C ARG A 430 -3.54 1.24 1.62
N GLN A 431 -4.27 0.63 2.53
CA GLN A 431 -5.60 0.08 2.27
C GLN A 431 -6.55 1.09 1.59
N THR A 432 -6.55 2.34 2.05
CA THR A 432 -7.41 3.38 1.46
C THR A 432 -7.09 3.67 -0.01
N VAL A 433 -5.84 3.52 -0.44
CA VAL A 433 -5.43 3.73 -1.83
C VAL A 433 -5.87 2.57 -2.70
N TYR A 434 -5.52 1.34 -2.33
CA TYR A 434 -5.87 0.20 -3.17
C TYR A 434 -7.39 -0.06 -3.21
N LEU A 435 -8.12 0.14 -2.12
CA LEU A 435 -9.59 0.06 -2.11
C LEU A 435 -10.22 1.14 -3.00
N ASN A 436 -9.68 2.37 -2.99
CA ASN A 436 -10.16 3.41 -3.87
C ASN A 436 -9.91 3.08 -5.35
N ASN A 437 -8.72 2.60 -5.70
CA ASN A 437 -8.40 2.19 -7.06
C ASN A 437 -9.28 1.01 -7.53
N GLN A 438 -9.51 0.04 -6.64
CA GLN A 438 -10.42 -1.07 -6.91
C GLN A 438 -11.86 -0.58 -7.14
N ARG A 439 -12.34 0.35 -6.32
CA ARG A 439 -13.66 0.96 -6.46
C ARG A 439 -13.81 1.67 -7.82
N VAL A 440 -12.79 2.41 -8.25
CA VAL A 440 -12.76 3.03 -9.59
C VAL A 440 -12.93 1.98 -10.68
N LYS A 441 -12.21 0.86 -10.57
CA LYS A 441 -12.29 -0.26 -11.54
C LYS A 441 -13.69 -0.88 -11.58
N ILE A 442 -14.27 -1.19 -10.41
CA ILE A 442 -15.61 -1.78 -10.30
C ILE A 442 -16.66 -0.83 -10.88
N TYR A 443 -16.71 0.40 -10.43
CA TYR A 443 -17.70 1.38 -10.88
C TYR A 443 -17.62 1.61 -12.40
N TYR A 444 -16.41 1.70 -12.94
CA TYR A 444 -16.27 1.88 -14.38
C TYR A 444 -16.76 0.67 -15.18
N ASN A 445 -16.59 -0.55 -14.66
CA ASN A 445 -17.13 -1.78 -15.25
C ASN A 445 -18.68 -1.77 -15.25
N ASP A 446 -19.27 -1.27 -14.18
CA ASP A 446 -20.72 -1.20 -13.98
C ASP A 446 -21.37 0.00 -14.70
N GLY A 447 -20.62 0.74 -15.49
CA GLY A 447 -21.14 1.84 -16.30
C GLY A 447 -21.10 3.20 -15.61
N PHE A 448 -20.38 3.34 -14.51
CA PHE A 448 -20.23 4.60 -13.78
C PHE A 448 -18.82 5.17 -13.91
N VAL A 449 -18.68 6.47 -13.66
CA VAL A 449 -17.41 7.17 -13.50
C VAL A 449 -17.30 7.64 -12.04
N HIS A 450 -16.16 7.36 -11.42
CA HIS A 450 -15.90 7.73 -10.05
C HIS A 450 -15.71 9.23 -9.86
N GLY A 451 -16.31 9.80 -8.83
CA GLY A 451 -16.12 11.18 -8.41
C GLY A 451 -14.73 11.41 -7.78
N ASN A 452 -14.31 12.65 -7.77
CA ASN A 452 -13.04 13.01 -7.13
C ASN A 452 -13.15 12.96 -5.60
N ASN A 453 -12.04 12.68 -4.92
CA ASN A 453 -11.98 12.72 -3.46
C ASN A 453 -11.84 14.16 -2.97
N ILE A 454 -12.95 14.83 -2.75
CA ILE A 454 -12.96 16.22 -2.29
C ILE A 454 -12.31 16.41 -0.92
N ASN A 455 -12.31 15.38 -0.06
CA ASN A 455 -11.68 15.44 1.26
C ASN A 455 -10.15 15.54 1.20
N LYS A 456 -9.55 15.13 0.08
CA LYS A 456 -8.11 15.29 -0.19
C LYS A 456 -7.69 16.77 -0.26
N PHE A 457 -8.62 17.65 -0.66
CA PHE A 457 -8.37 19.06 -0.92
C PHE A 457 -9.03 20.00 0.10
N LYS A 458 -9.86 19.46 1.00
CA LYS A 458 -10.43 20.24 2.11
C LYS A 458 -9.43 20.31 3.25
N GLU A 459 -9.39 21.46 3.92
CA GLU A 459 -8.75 21.55 5.23
C GLU A 459 -9.48 20.57 6.15
N LYS A 460 -8.74 19.61 6.69
CA LYS A 460 -9.31 18.64 7.62
C LYS A 460 -9.79 19.40 8.85
N PRO A 461 -11.06 19.30 9.24
CA PRO A 461 -11.49 19.76 10.52
C PRO A 461 -10.62 19.07 11.59
N LYS A 462 -10.17 19.84 12.58
CA LYS A 462 -9.36 19.29 13.70
C LYS A 462 -10.16 18.38 14.64
N GLU A 463 -11.43 18.22 14.38
CA GLU A 463 -12.31 17.34 15.15
C GLU A 463 -11.90 15.89 14.91
N LYS A 464 -11.38 15.29 15.94
CA LYS A 464 -11.20 13.84 15.98
C LYS A 464 -12.57 13.23 16.20
N PHE A 465 -12.98 12.28 15.36
CA PHE A 465 -14.08 11.40 15.71
C PHE A 465 -13.78 10.77 17.06
N PRO A 466 -14.72 10.81 18.00
CA PRO A 466 -14.56 10.05 19.23
C PRO A 466 -14.42 8.58 18.83
N GLY A 467 -13.29 7.98 19.20
CA GLY A 467 -13.06 6.55 18.99
C GLY A 467 -13.92 5.71 19.93
N ALA A 468 -13.81 4.39 19.81
CA ALA A 468 -14.39 3.47 20.77
C ALA A 468 -13.91 3.85 22.19
N PHE A 469 -14.81 3.74 23.16
CA PHE A 469 -14.46 3.93 24.57
C PHE A 469 -13.46 2.83 24.97
N VAL A 470 -12.25 3.25 25.30
CA VAL A 470 -11.24 2.38 25.89
C VAL A 470 -11.20 2.72 27.38
N ALA A 471 -11.65 1.79 28.21
CA ALA A 471 -11.58 1.97 29.65
C ALA A 471 -10.11 2.13 30.08
N ASP A 472 -9.77 3.29 30.65
CA ASP A 472 -8.46 3.48 31.26
C ASP A 472 -8.41 2.67 32.56
N PRO A 473 -7.45 1.74 32.72
CA PRO A 473 -7.28 1.00 33.97
C PRO A 473 -7.13 1.93 35.18
N ASN A 474 -6.63 3.13 35.02
CA ASN A 474 -6.50 4.12 36.08
C ASN A 474 -7.86 4.63 36.59
N LEU A 475 -8.91 4.64 35.76
CA LEU A 475 -10.28 4.98 36.19
C LEU A 475 -10.87 3.90 37.11
N ILE A 476 -10.38 2.68 37.05
CA ILE A 476 -10.81 1.56 37.88
C ILE A 476 -9.90 1.44 39.12
N GLY A 477 -8.83 2.22 39.20
CA GLY A 477 -7.81 2.14 40.26
C GLY A 477 -8.35 2.31 41.67
N ASP A 478 -9.46 3.07 41.87
CA ASP A 478 -10.12 3.21 43.17
C ASP A 478 -10.79 1.91 43.64
N PHE A 479 -11.06 0.99 42.73
CA PHE A 479 -11.62 -0.33 43.03
C PHE A 479 -10.52 -1.40 43.18
N ALA A 480 -9.25 -1.08 42.94
CA ALA A 480 -8.16 -2.03 43.05
C ALA A 480 -7.96 -2.43 44.53
N LYS A 481 -8.15 -3.71 44.80
CA LYS A 481 -7.96 -4.28 46.14
C LYS A 481 -6.51 -4.49 46.49
N ILE A 482 -5.63 -4.53 45.51
CA ILE A 482 -4.20 -4.81 45.66
C ILE A 482 -3.43 -3.52 45.42
N LYS A 483 -2.52 -3.19 46.36
CA LYS A 483 -1.61 -2.06 46.22
C LYS A 483 -0.17 -2.56 46.36
N ILE A 484 0.69 -2.24 45.41
CA ILE A 484 2.12 -2.52 45.47
C ILE A 484 2.84 -1.16 45.59
N ASN A 485 3.63 -0.98 46.64
CA ASN A 485 4.31 0.29 46.93
C ASN A 485 3.35 1.50 47.00
N GLY A 486 2.11 1.29 47.48
CA GLY A 486 1.10 2.33 47.60
C GLY A 486 0.34 2.64 46.27
N GLN A 487 0.75 2.06 45.15
CA GLN A 487 0.07 2.21 43.88
C GLN A 487 -0.96 1.09 43.67
N PRO A 488 -2.18 1.41 43.23
CA PRO A 488 -3.18 0.41 42.93
C PRO A 488 -2.72 -0.47 41.75
N VAL A 489 -2.85 -1.77 41.93
CA VAL A 489 -2.55 -2.76 40.88
C VAL A 489 -3.84 -3.51 40.57
N LEU A 490 -4.22 -3.50 39.29
CA LEU A 490 -5.36 -4.27 38.81
C LEU A 490 -4.89 -5.67 38.43
N LEU A 491 -5.30 -6.63 39.22
CA LEU A 491 -5.14 -8.05 38.95
C LEU A 491 -6.52 -8.68 38.90
N PHE A 492 -6.84 -9.30 37.78
CA PHE A 492 -8.09 -10.01 37.57
C PHE A 492 -7.80 -11.52 37.52
N ASP A 493 -8.44 -12.29 38.41
CA ASP A 493 -8.46 -13.73 38.28
C ASP A 493 -9.52 -14.14 37.25
N ASN A 494 -9.18 -15.14 36.43
CA ASN A 494 -10.09 -15.71 35.44
C ASN A 494 -10.62 -14.68 34.42
N SER A 495 -9.74 -13.81 33.92
CA SER A 495 -10.09 -12.87 32.85
C SER A 495 -10.44 -13.61 31.56
N VAL A 496 -11.53 -13.24 30.92
CA VAL A 496 -11.94 -13.73 29.61
C VAL A 496 -12.04 -12.53 28.69
N ASP A 497 -11.35 -12.59 27.57
CA ASP A 497 -11.43 -11.59 26.53
C ASP A 497 -12.39 -12.06 25.44
N PHE A 498 -13.38 -11.24 25.13
CA PHE A 498 -14.33 -11.48 24.05
C PHE A 498 -14.13 -10.42 22.98
N ASP A 499 -13.75 -10.84 21.79
CA ASP A 499 -13.72 -9.99 20.62
C ASP A 499 -14.78 -10.43 19.59
N PHE A 500 -15.51 -9.45 19.08
CA PHE A 500 -16.44 -9.69 17.98
C PHE A 500 -15.67 -9.64 16.67
N SER A 501 -15.47 -10.78 16.06
CA SER A 501 -14.85 -10.86 14.74
C SER A 501 -15.59 -9.95 13.75
N SER A 502 -14.85 -8.99 13.19
CA SER A 502 -15.39 -8.05 12.19
C SER A 502 -16.64 -7.27 12.66
N LEU A 503 -16.66 -6.77 13.89
CA LEU A 503 -17.83 -6.08 14.48
C LEU A 503 -18.42 -5.01 13.56
N TYR A 504 -17.61 -4.04 13.09
CA TYR A 504 -18.11 -2.98 12.20
C TYR A 504 -18.65 -3.51 10.86
N PRO A 505 -17.95 -4.38 10.12
CA PRO A 505 -18.50 -4.99 8.92
C PRO A 505 -19.80 -5.78 9.17
N SER A 506 -19.91 -6.46 10.29
CA SER A 506 -21.12 -7.20 10.65
C SER A 506 -22.30 -6.27 10.90
N ILE A 507 -22.09 -5.17 11.63
CA ILE A 507 -23.11 -4.15 11.86
C ILE A 507 -23.53 -3.48 10.53
N ILE A 508 -22.56 -3.11 9.68
CA ILE A 508 -22.84 -2.52 8.37
C ILE A 508 -23.72 -3.43 7.53
N ARG A 509 -23.45 -4.73 7.53
CA ARG A 509 -24.25 -5.72 6.79
C ARG A 509 -25.62 -5.94 7.40
N GLU A 510 -25.70 -6.09 8.71
CA GLU A 510 -26.94 -6.37 9.44
C GLU A 510 -27.95 -5.22 9.29
N PHE A 511 -27.47 -3.98 9.38
CA PHE A 511 -28.31 -2.79 9.29
C PHE A 511 -28.27 -2.13 7.91
N ASN A 512 -27.65 -2.77 6.91
CA ASN A 512 -27.55 -2.26 5.54
C ASN A 512 -27.02 -0.81 5.45
N LEU A 513 -25.98 -0.50 6.25
CA LEU A 513 -25.43 0.85 6.39
C LEU A 513 -24.47 1.16 5.25
N SER A 514 -24.92 1.83 4.21
CA SER A 514 -24.08 2.28 3.09
C SER A 514 -24.60 3.58 2.50
N ALA A 515 -23.75 4.28 1.74
CA ALA A 515 -24.18 5.50 1.07
C ALA A 515 -25.37 5.29 0.12
N PRO A 516 -25.43 4.21 -0.68
CA PRO A 516 -26.59 3.94 -1.55
C PRO A 516 -27.87 3.60 -0.78
N THR A 517 -27.77 3.08 0.44
CA THR A 517 -28.91 2.69 1.26
C THR A 517 -29.42 3.79 2.19
N GLN A 518 -28.65 4.87 2.33
CA GLN A 518 -29.07 6.02 3.11
C GLN A 518 -30.26 6.74 2.46
N ILE A 519 -31.43 6.67 3.07
CA ILE A 519 -32.65 7.30 2.56
C ILE A 519 -32.79 8.75 2.99
N GLY A 520 -32.19 9.13 4.10
CA GLY A 520 -32.25 10.51 4.56
C GLY A 520 -31.44 10.75 5.83
N MET A 521 -31.42 11.98 6.25
CA MET A 521 -30.76 12.45 7.46
C MET A 521 -31.65 13.51 8.10
N ILE A 522 -31.95 13.33 9.40
CA ILE A 522 -32.59 14.36 10.21
C ILE A 522 -31.49 15.11 10.94
N LYS A 523 -31.44 16.39 10.73
CA LYS A 523 -30.51 17.28 11.42
C LYS A 523 -31.30 18.24 12.31
N PHE A 524 -30.88 18.33 13.56
CA PHE A 524 -31.47 19.27 14.52
C PHE A 524 -30.77 20.61 14.43
N ASN A 525 -31.54 21.69 14.40
CA ASN A 525 -31.01 23.05 14.37
C ASN A 525 -30.72 23.56 15.81
N ASP A 526 -31.30 22.93 16.80
CA ASP A 526 -31.12 23.25 18.22
C ASP A 526 -30.47 22.07 18.96
N GLU A 527 -29.23 22.27 19.42
CA GLU A 527 -28.49 21.30 20.22
C GLU A 527 -29.09 21.02 21.59
N ALA A 528 -30.04 21.86 22.02
CA ALA A 528 -30.71 21.74 23.32
C ALA A 528 -31.92 20.79 23.30
N LEU A 529 -32.26 20.16 22.20
CA LEU A 529 -33.31 19.15 22.15
C LEU A 529 -32.91 17.92 22.97
N SER A 530 -33.52 17.75 24.12
CA SER A 530 -33.33 16.53 24.92
C SER A 530 -34.01 15.35 24.27
N GLY A 531 -33.44 14.15 24.42
CA GLY A 531 -34.07 12.93 23.90
C GLY A 531 -35.46 12.66 24.45
N ALA A 532 -35.83 13.22 25.63
CA ALA A 532 -37.17 13.15 26.17
C ALA A 532 -38.19 13.95 25.35
N LYS A 533 -37.77 15.10 24.83
CA LYS A 533 -38.57 15.95 23.93
C LYS A 533 -38.49 15.52 22.48
N PHE A 534 -37.46 14.81 22.13
CA PHE A 534 -37.09 14.47 20.75
C PHE A 534 -38.30 13.97 19.93
N ILE A 535 -39.07 13.01 20.46
CA ILE A 535 -40.19 12.43 19.74
C ILE A 535 -41.41 13.34 19.76
N GLU A 536 -41.61 14.08 20.83
CA GLU A 536 -42.74 15.02 20.95
C GLU A 536 -42.53 16.27 20.11
N ASP A 537 -41.31 16.81 20.10
CA ASP A 537 -40.97 18.07 19.45
C ASP A 537 -40.69 17.91 17.95
N ILE A 538 -40.25 16.73 17.50
CA ILE A 538 -39.91 16.46 16.11
C ILE A 538 -41.08 16.72 15.13
N ALA A 539 -42.31 16.60 15.61
CA ALA A 539 -43.53 16.81 14.83
C ALA A 539 -44.00 18.25 14.75
N THR A 540 -43.48 19.12 15.61
CA THR A 540 -44.04 20.46 15.82
C THR A 540 -42.99 21.56 15.75
N ASP A 541 -41.73 21.21 15.65
CA ASP A 541 -40.60 22.17 15.71
C ASP A 541 -40.06 22.48 14.32
N ASP A 542 -40.18 23.76 13.89
CA ASP A 542 -39.64 24.25 12.64
C ASP A 542 -38.08 24.29 12.65
N SER A 543 -37.44 23.97 13.78
CA SER A 543 -35.99 23.90 13.90
C SER A 543 -35.39 22.65 13.22
N ILE A 544 -36.19 21.66 12.86
CA ILE A 544 -35.75 20.42 12.26
C ILE A 544 -35.54 20.62 10.75
N THR A 545 -34.35 20.30 10.28
CA THR A 545 -34.03 20.28 8.86
C THR A 545 -33.91 18.83 8.40
N PHE A 546 -34.71 18.45 7.43
CA PHE A 546 -34.64 17.15 6.80
C PHE A 546 -33.88 17.21 5.48
N CYS A 547 -32.84 16.40 5.33
CA CYS A 547 -32.06 16.24 4.12
C CYS A 547 -32.24 14.85 3.54
N HIS A 548 -32.95 14.70 2.44
CA HIS A 548 -33.00 13.44 1.68
C HIS A 548 -31.96 13.45 0.56
N LYS A 549 -31.37 12.32 0.32
CA LYS A 549 -30.13 12.24 -0.46
C LYS A 549 -30.29 11.52 -1.79
N TRP A 550 -31.10 10.48 -1.85
CA TRP A 550 -31.07 9.52 -2.94
C TRP A 550 -32.43 9.29 -3.64
N PHE A 551 -33.52 9.67 -3.03
CA PHE A 551 -34.88 9.40 -3.51
C PHE A 551 -35.77 10.63 -3.35
N ASN A 552 -36.89 10.66 -4.09
CA ASN A 552 -37.99 11.56 -3.75
C ASN A 552 -38.58 11.11 -2.42
N MET A 553 -38.00 11.59 -1.37
CA MET A 553 -38.47 11.32 -0.01
C MET A 553 -39.78 12.05 0.23
N PRO A 554 -40.65 11.53 1.11
CA PRO A 554 -41.78 12.28 1.61
C PRO A 554 -41.35 13.64 2.16
N ASN A 555 -42.32 14.55 2.27
CA ASN A 555 -42.05 15.84 2.91
C ASN A 555 -41.70 15.66 4.40
N VAL A 556 -41.28 16.73 5.06
CA VAL A 556 -40.84 16.66 6.46
C VAL A 556 -41.96 16.11 7.39
N GLU A 557 -43.21 16.48 7.12
CA GLU A 557 -44.35 15.99 7.93
C GLU A 557 -44.52 14.46 7.81
N GLU A 558 -44.48 13.94 6.60
CA GLU A 558 -44.55 12.49 6.37
C GLU A 558 -43.38 11.75 7.04
N MET A 559 -42.17 12.30 6.98
CA MET A 559 -40.99 11.71 7.65
C MET A 559 -41.12 11.73 9.18
N VAL A 560 -41.68 12.82 9.72
CA VAL A 560 -41.96 12.92 11.16
C VAL A 560 -42.98 11.87 11.57
N ASP A 561 -44.00 11.66 10.76
CA ASP A 561 -45.02 10.64 11.02
C ASP A 561 -44.41 9.23 10.96
N ILE A 562 -43.56 8.94 9.99
CA ILE A 562 -42.81 7.68 9.91
C ILE A 562 -41.94 7.46 11.16
N ILE A 563 -41.24 8.47 11.62
CA ILE A 563 -40.42 8.39 12.83
C ILE A 563 -41.29 8.12 14.05
N LYS A 564 -42.42 8.84 14.20
CA LYS A 564 -43.34 8.64 15.31
C LYS A 564 -43.92 7.22 15.35
N MET A 565 -44.23 6.66 14.18
CA MET A 565 -44.79 5.31 14.10
C MET A 565 -43.74 4.26 14.50
N ASN A 566 -42.51 4.46 14.14
CA ASN A 566 -41.45 3.47 14.37
C ASN A 566 -40.67 3.67 15.67
N THR A 567 -40.83 4.82 16.34
CA THR A 567 -40.15 5.12 17.60
C THR A 567 -41.01 5.15 18.86
N PRO A 568 -42.25 4.61 18.91
CA PRO A 568 -43.03 4.57 20.16
C PRO A 568 -42.35 3.80 21.29
N ARG A 569 -41.27 3.06 20.98
CA ARG A 569 -40.47 2.30 21.96
C ARG A 569 -39.27 3.07 22.50
N ILE A 570 -38.87 4.17 21.86
CA ILE A 570 -37.79 5.04 22.36
C ILE A 570 -38.42 5.97 23.40
N GLN A 571 -38.84 5.43 24.49
CA GLN A 571 -39.37 6.22 25.61
C GLN A 571 -38.22 6.74 26.48
N THR A 572 -37.56 7.89 26.08
CA THR A 572 -37.75 9.07 26.87
C THR A 572 -36.94 9.14 28.15
N LYS A 573 -35.96 9.81 28.39
CA LYS A 573 -35.12 10.02 29.58
C LYS A 573 -34.09 8.94 29.89
N LYS A 574 -34.00 7.88 29.09
CA LYS A 574 -32.91 6.89 29.19
C LYS A 574 -32.08 6.96 27.94
N PRO A 575 -30.77 6.69 28.04
CA PRO A 575 -29.92 6.48 26.88
C PRO A 575 -30.55 5.48 25.91
N PHE A 576 -30.41 5.70 24.63
CA PHE A 576 -30.92 4.82 23.58
C PHE A 576 -29.90 4.60 22.48
N MET A 577 -30.03 3.50 21.75
CA MET A 577 -29.17 3.22 20.64
C MET A 577 -29.61 4.05 19.43
N ALA A 578 -28.70 4.84 18.90
CA ALA A 578 -28.93 5.64 17.72
C ALA A 578 -27.65 5.72 16.85
N TYR A 579 -27.86 5.89 15.56
CA TYR A 579 -26.79 6.09 14.62
C TYR A 579 -26.62 7.59 14.36
N THR A 580 -25.79 8.24 15.18
CA THR A 580 -25.54 9.67 15.11
C THR A 580 -24.13 9.92 14.57
N ASP A 581 -23.98 10.88 13.66
CA ASP A 581 -22.69 11.27 13.07
C ASP A 581 -21.86 10.09 12.51
N GLY A 582 -22.55 9.05 12.04
CA GLY A 582 -21.89 7.86 11.51
C GLY A 582 -21.56 6.78 12.55
N ILE A 583 -22.02 6.92 13.78
CA ILE A 583 -21.75 5.97 14.88
C ILE A 583 -23.05 5.43 15.44
N LEU A 584 -23.18 4.10 15.46
CA LEU A 584 -24.24 3.43 16.20
C LEU A 584 -23.79 3.24 17.64
N GLY A 585 -24.52 3.81 18.59
CA GLY A 585 -24.17 3.71 19.99
C GLY A 585 -25.32 4.12 20.91
N GLU A 586 -25.09 3.92 22.19
CA GLU A 586 -25.97 4.47 23.22
C GLU A 586 -25.74 5.98 23.30
N VAL A 587 -26.81 6.74 23.14
CA VAL A 587 -26.76 8.20 23.03
C VAL A 587 -27.50 8.80 24.20
N GLU A 588 -26.83 9.72 24.89
CA GLU A 588 -27.51 10.56 25.87
C GLU A 588 -28.44 11.54 25.13
N PRO A 589 -29.68 11.70 25.59
CA PRO A 589 -30.73 12.37 24.85
C PRO A 589 -30.45 13.79 24.37
N ASP A 590 -29.55 14.48 25.00
CA ASP A 590 -29.22 15.91 24.75
C ASP A 590 -27.90 16.13 24.04
N THR A 591 -27.22 15.07 23.56
CA THR A 591 -25.88 15.17 22.96
C THR A 591 -25.83 14.98 21.46
N TYR A 592 -26.91 14.55 20.81
CA TYR A 592 -26.89 14.32 19.36
C TYR A 592 -27.58 15.44 18.58
N THR A 593 -27.07 15.68 17.38
CA THR A 593 -27.56 16.71 16.47
C THR A 593 -28.06 16.16 15.13
N THR A 594 -27.81 14.89 14.87
CA THR A 594 -28.12 14.28 13.58
C THR A 594 -28.49 12.81 13.73
N ILE A 595 -29.54 12.37 13.03
CA ILE A 595 -29.91 10.96 12.88
C ILE A 595 -29.88 10.62 11.39
N ASN A 596 -29.13 9.58 11.04
CA ASN A 596 -29.11 9.04 9.69
C ASN A 596 -30.11 7.88 9.58
N MET A 597 -30.85 7.86 8.51
CA MET A 597 -31.87 6.84 8.23
C MET A 597 -31.41 5.99 7.05
N PHE A 598 -31.48 4.68 7.21
CA PHE A 598 -31.11 3.71 6.18
C PHE A 598 -32.27 2.77 5.89
N ARG A 599 -32.41 2.34 4.65
CA ARG A 599 -33.36 1.29 4.30
C ARG A 599 -32.86 -0.05 4.80
N HIS A 600 -33.76 -0.85 5.31
CA HIS A 600 -33.42 -2.15 5.88
C HIS A 600 -33.08 -3.20 4.81
N SER A 601 -33.65 -3.10 3.63
CA SER A 601 -33.37 -4.00 2.50
C SER A 601 -32.64 -3.29 1.35
N ASP A 602 -31.96 -4.06 0.52
CA ASP A 602 -31.28 -3.56 -0.67
C ASP A 602 -32.24 -3.26 -1.83
N ALA A 603 -33.49 -3.74 -1.75
CA ALA A 603 -34.46 -3.52 -2.79
C ALA A 603 -35.03 -2.10 -2.73
N GLU A 604 -34.67 -1.29 -3.73
CA GLU A 604 -35.14 0.10 -3.84
C GLU A 604 -36.67 0.21 -3.85
N ALA A 605 -37.34 -0.65 -4.61
CA ALA A 605 -38.79 -0.72 -4.67
C ALA A 605 -39.41 -1.04 -3.32
N GLU A 606 -38.78 -1.89 -2.52
CA GLU A 606 -39.19 -2.29 -1.20
C GLU A 606 -39.07 -1.15 -0.20
N SER A 607 -37.96 -0.40 -0.24
CA SER A 607 -37.75 0.77 0.61
C SER A 607 -38.78 1.88 0.31
N MET A 608 -39.07 2.11 -0.96
CA MET A 608 -40.08 3.08 -1.37
C MET A 608 -41.50 2.62 -0.98
N PHE A 609 -41.75 1.31 -1.07
CA PHE A 609 -43.00 0.73 -0.63
C PHE A 609 -43.20 0.90 0.89
N ILE A 610 -42.22 0.53 1.69
CA ILE A 610 -42.23 0.68 3.14
C ILE A 610 -42.47 2.15 3.53
N ALA A 611 -41.72 3.08 2.96
CA ALA A 611 -41.91 4.51 3.21
C ALA A 611 -43.33 4.97 2.87
N LYS A 612 -43.90 4.50 1.77
CA LYS A 612 -45.24 4.84 1.32
C LYS A 612 -46.30 4.23 2.21
N GLU A 613 -46.14 2.99 2.64
CA GLU A 613 -47.07 2.31 3.54
C GLU A 613 -47.01 2.91 4.95
N LEU A 614 -45.83 3.24 5.45
CA LEU A 614 -45.64 3.97 6.68
C LEU A 614 -46.38 5.32 6.70
N SER A 615 -46.30 6.07 5.61
CA SER A 615 -46.98 7.36 5.47
C SER A 615 -48.51 7.23 5.48
N LYS A 616 -49.04 6.04 5.14
CA LYS A 616 -50.46 5.73 5.21
C LYS A 616 -50.92 5.16 6.57
N GLY A 617 -50.00 4.85 7.48
CA GLY A 617 -50.30 4.23 8.76
C GLY A 617 -50.64 2.74 8.68
N GLU A 618 -50.32 2.09 7.57
CA GLU A 618 -50.60 0.68 7.34
C GLU A 618 -49.29 -0.11 7.34
N LEU A 619 -48.84 -0.56 8.51
CA LEU A 619 -47.74 -1.50 8.64
C LEU A 619 -48.26 -2.87 9.02
N GLU A 620 -47.82 -3.90 8.33
CA GLU A 620 -48.04 -5.28 8.75
C GLU A 620 -47.11 -5.65 9.92
N ASP A 621 -47.59 -6.55 10.82
CA ASP A 621 -46.81 -7.01 11.95
C ASP A 621 -45.53 -7.72 11.52
N GLY A 622 -44.38 -7.09 11.76
CA GLY A 622 -43.04 -7.63 11.42
C GLY A 622 -42.20 -6.79 10.49
N GLU A 623 -42.75 -5.78 9.84
CA GLU A 623 -41.97 -4.83 9.05
C GLU A 623 -41.21 -3.85 9.93
N ARG A 624 -39.97 -3.64 9.61
CA ARG A 624 -39.07 -2.70 10.30
C ARG A 624 -38.53 -1.70 9.30
N VAL A 625 -38.48 -0.46 9.68
CA VAL A 625 -37.77 0.63 8.96
C VAL A 625 -36.38 0.78 9.50
#